data_914fc8607b4a71f965010d175fbc80ee
#
_entry.id   914fc8607b4a71f965010d175fbc80ee
#
_cell.length_a   1.000
_cell.length_b   1.000
_cell.length_c   1.000
_cell.angle_alpha   90.00
_cell.angle_beta   90.00
_cell.angle_gamma   90.00
#
_symmetry.space_group_name_H-M   'P 1'
#
loop_
_entity.id
_entity.type
_entity.pdbx_description
1 polymer ?
#
loop_
_entity_poly.entity_id
_entity_poly.type
_entity_poly.pdbx_seq_one_letter_code
_entity_poly.pdbx_strand_id
1 'polypeptide(L)'
;MSENSSLGIDILIENTAVLLLDDDFTVVDPGWVTVTGDLIKEVGSGTPPASVREGAETVIDGSGTATMPGMTNAHTHLFQTFFRGLCDDKSLLDWLEHCIWPGAVHLDAHTAKLAAMIGLIENLR
;
A
#
# COMPACT_ATOMS: atom_id res chain seq x y z
N MET A 1 -20.49 -17.64 -32.37
CA MET A 1 -20.40 -16.57 -31.37
C MET A 1 -19.68 -17.19 -30.20
N SER A 2 -18.38 -17.02 -30.11
CA SER A 2 -17.59 -17.49 -28.96
C SER A 2 -17.78 -16.47 -27.84
N GLU A 3 -18.46 -16.88 -26.78
CA GLU A 3 -18.41 -16.17 -25.52
C GLU A 3 -16.94 -16.22 -25.02
N ASN A 4 -16.22 -15.14 -25.30
CA ASN A 4 -14.94 -14.89 -24.68
C ASN A 4 -15.27 -14.50 -23.23
N SER A 5 -15.38 -15.49 -22.34
CA SER A 5 -15.48 -15.24 -20.92
C SER A 5 -14.11 -14.67 -20.49
N SER A 6 -13.98 -13.34 -20.56
CA SER A 6 -12.87 -12.69 -19.89
C SER A 6 -12.93 -13.13 -18.43
N LEU A 7 -11.84 -13.65 -17.89
CA LEU A 7 -11.75 -14.07 -16.48
C LEU A 7 -11.97 -12.90 -15.52
N GLY A 8 -12.16 -11.67 -16.06
CA GLY A 8 -12.39 -10.47 -15.28
C GLY A 8 -11.24 -10.16 -14.35
N ILE A 9 -10.01 -10.36 -14.82
CA ILE A 9 -8.79 -10.04 -14.07
C ILE A 9 -8.34 -8.65 -14.46
N ASP A 10 -8.38 -7.71 -13.54
CA ASP A 10 -7.96 -6.34 -13.81
C ASP A 10 -6.42 -6.23 -13.77
N ILE A 11 -5.79 -6.89 -12.81
CA ILE A 11 -4.33 -6.86 -12.64
C ILE A 11 -3.81 -8.28 -12.37
N LEU A 12 -2.75 -8.65 -13.07
CA LEU A 12 -1.87 -9.76 -12.75
C LEU A 12 -0.49 -9.21 -12.37
N ILE A 13 0.00 -9.58 -11.19
CA ILE A 13 1.41 -9.37 -10.81
C ILE A 13 2.10 -10.73 -10.90
N GLU A 14 3.12 -10.86 -11.74
CA GLU A 14 3.85 -12.11 -11.94
C GLU A 14 5.34 -11.98 -11.60
N ASN A 15 6.06 -13.08 -11.45
CA ASN A 15 7.49 -13.15 -11.17
C ASN A 15 7.92 -12.44 -9.87
N THR A 16 7.12 -12.50 -8.84
CA THR A 16 7.36 -11.81 -7.56
C THR A 16 7.44 -12.82 -6.40
N ALA A 17 8.10 -12.45 -5.31
CA ALA A 17 7.96 -13.18 -4.06
C ALA A 17 6.65 -12.75 -3.37
N VAL A 18 5.67 -13.63 -3.28
CA VAL A 18 4.37 -13.33 -2.65
C VAL A 18 4.41 -13.70 -1.16
N LEU A 19 4.22 -12.70 -0.29
CA LEU A 19 4.13 -12.88 1.16
C LEU A 19 2.66 -12.97 1.55
N LEU A 20 2.20 -14.14 2.01
CA LEU A 20 0.78 -14.35 2.32
C LEU A 20 0.35 -13.67 3.61
N LEU A 21 1.30 -13.39 4.52
CA LEU A 21 1.05 -12.85 5.87
C LEU A 21 0.06 -13.70 6.67
N ASP A 22 0.06 -15.01 6.41
CA ASP A 22 -0.65 -16.02 7.19
C ASP A 22 0.10 -16.36 8.49
N ASP A 23 -0.48 -17.22 9.33
CA ASP A 23 0.11 -17.61 10.62
C ASP A 23 1.45 -18.36 10.45
N ASP A 24 1.69 -18.96 9.29
CA ASP A 24 2.91 -19.71 8.96
C ASP A 24 3.98 -18.84 8.27
N PHE A 25 3.70 -17.55 8.03
CA PHE A 25 4.58 -16.64 7.28
C PHE A 25 4.97 -17.20 5.91
N THR A 26 4.01 -17.78 5.21
CA THR A 26 4.24 -18.43 3.92
C THR A 26 4.72 -17.45 2.86
N VAL A 27 5.81 -17.82 2.18
CA VAL A 27 6.35 -17.10 1.02
C VAL A 27 6.25 -18.00 -0.20
N VAL A 28 5.66 -17.49 -1.27
CA VAL A 28 5.56 -18.16 -2.57
C VAL A 28 6.51 -17.47 -3.54
N ASP A 29 7.64 -18.11 -3.89
CA ASP A 29 8.67 -17.51 -4.74
C ASP A 29 9.24 -18.55 -5.76
N PRO A 30 9.18 -18.28 -7.08
CA PRO A 30 8.41 -17.20 -7.68
C PRO A 30 6.90 -17.44 -7.55
N GLY A 31 6.16 -16.37 -7.43
CA GLY A 31 4.71 -16.40 -7.32
C GLY A 31 4.03 -15.36 -8.20
N TRP A 32 2.71 -15.40 -8.22
CA TRP A 32 1.86 -14.44 -8.91
C TRP A 32 0.57 -14.19 -8.14
N VAL A 33 -0.03 -13.03 -8.38
CA VAL A 33 -1.28 -12.57 -7.74
C VAL A 33 -2.19 -11.99 -8.78
N THR A 34 -3.50 -12.30 -8.74
CA THR A 34 -4.52 -11.64 -9.53
C THR A 34 -5.42 -10.78 -8.66
N VAL A 35 -5.84 -9.64 -9.21
CA VAL A 35 -6.76 -8.69 -8.58
C VAL A 35 -7.93 -8.44 -9.51
N THR A 36 -9.14 -8.41 -8.95
CA THR A 36 -10.38 -8.05 -9.64
C THR A 36 -11.15 -7.06 -8.76
N GLY A 37 -11.40 -5.86 -9.27
CA GLY A 37 -11.97 -4.77 -8.47
C GLY A 37 -11.05 -4.41 -7.30
N ASP A 38 -11.55 -4.57 -6.10
CA ASP A 38 -10.86 -4.31 -4.84
C ASP A 38 -10.41 -5.59 -4.09
N LEU A 39 -10.47 -6.76 -4.77
CA LEU A 39 -10.19 -8.05 -4.15
C LEU A 39 -9.00 -8.75 -4.78
N ILE A 40 -8.14 -9.32 -3.92
CA ILE A 40 -7.19 -10.35 -4.32
C ILE A 40 -8.00 -11.59 -4.67
N LYS A 41 -7.89 -12.07 -5.92
CA LYS A 41 -8.70 -13.15 -6.44
C LYS A 41 -8.02 -14.50 -6.31
N GLU A 42 -6.75 -14.55 -6.65
CA GLU A 42 -5.97 -15.78 -6.64
C GLU A 42 -4.50 -15.49 -6.38
N VAL A 43 -3.83 -16.40 -5.71
CA VAL A 43 -2.38 -16.44 -5.55
C VAL A 43 -1.89 -17.79 -6.03
N GLY A 44 -0.85 -17.80 -6.83
CA GLY A 44 -0.28 -19.03 -7.34
C GLY A 44 1.24 -19.06 -7.31
N SER A 45 1.78 -20.27 -7.41
CA SER A 45 3.23 -20.52 -7.44
C SER A 45 3.73 -20.71 -8.87
N GLY A 46 4.95 -20.27 -9.13
CA GLY A 46 5.60 -20.41 -10.43
C GLY A 46 5.06 -19.45 -11.48
N THR A 47 4.97 -19.91 -12.71
CA THR A 47 4.44 -19.14 -13.83
C THR A 47 2.92 -19.21 -13.86
N PRO A 48 2.20 -18.08 -14.00
CA PRO A 48 0.75 -18.12 -14.11
C PRO A 48 0.31 -18.88 -15.37
N PRO A 49 -0.87 -19.57 -15.32
CA PRO A 49 -1.45 -20.21 -16.51
C PRO A 49 -1.62 -19.20 -17.65
N ALA A 50 -1.45 -19.64 -18.89
CA ALA A 50 -1.61 -18.78 -20.07
C ALA A 50 -2.98 -18.07 -20.10
N SER A 51 -4.05 -18.78 -19.72
CA SER A 51 -5.40 -18.22 -19.64
C SER A 51 -5.54 -17.09 -18.62
N VAL A 52 -4.82 -17.15 -17.50
CA VAL A 52 -4.77 -16.08 -16.48
C VAL A 52 -4.06 -14.86 -17.05
N ARG A 53 -2.89 -15.08 -17.66
CA ARG A 53 -2.09 -13.99 -18.23
C ARG A 53 -2.78 -13.30 -19.41
N GLU A 54 -3.41 -14.07 -20.29
CA GLU A 54 -4.16 -13.55 -21.45
C GLU A 54 -5.47 -12.88 -21.04
N GLY A 55 -6.06 -13.29 -19.91
CA GLY A 55 -7.29 -12.72 -19.37
C GLY A 55 -7.10 -11.47 -18.52
N ALA A 56 -5.86 -11.09 -18.20
CA ALA A 56 -5.57 -9.90 -17.41
C ALA A 56 -5.52 -8.64 -18.26
N GLU A 57 -6.18 -7.56 -17.80
CA GLU A 57 -6.15 -6.25 -18.45
C GLU A 57 -4.77 -5.59 -18.31
N THR A 58 -4.16 -5.74 -17.14
CA THR A 58 -2.82 -5.21 -16.86
C THR A 58 -1.94 -6.32 -16.29
N VAL A 59 -0.74 -6.48 -16.86
CA VAL A 59 0.27 -7.41 -16.36
C VAL A 59 1.46 -6.61 -15.85
N ILE A 60 1.85 -6.86 -14.59
CA ILE A 60 2.98 -6.24 -13.92
C ILE A 60 4.05 -7.30 -13.71
N ASP A 61 5.25 -7.09 -14.27
CA ASP A 61 6.41 -7.91 -13.95
C ASP A 61 7.03 -7.46 -12.63
N GLY A 62 6.89 -8.31 -11.61
CA GLY A 62 7.40 -8.11 -10.26
C GLY A 62 8.80 -8.69 -10.04
N SER A 63 9.58 -8.95 -11.09
CA SER A 63 10.93 -9.50 -10.96
C SER A 63 11.80 -8.69 -9.99
N GLY A 64 12.36 -9.36 -8.99
CA GLY A 64 13.19 -8.74 -7.95
C GLY A 64 12.42 -7.95 -6.89
N THR A 65 11.10 -8.09 -6.84
CA THR A 65 10.23 -7.45 -5.84
C THR A 65 9.51 -8.45 -4.95
N ALA A 66 8.88 -7.94 -3.90
CA ALA A 66 7.94 -8.71 -3.08
C ALA A 66 6.54 -8.09 -3.20
N THR A 67 5.53 -8.95 -3.29
CA THR A 67 4.11 -8.58 -3.28
C THR A 67 3.48 -9.07 -1.99
N MET A 68 2.79 -8.18 -1.28
CA MET A 68 2.09 -8.50 -0.04
C MET A 68 0.81 -7.68 0.08
N PRO A 69 -0.15 -8.07 0.93
CA PRO A 69 -1.30 -7.23 1.26
C PRO A 69 -0.85 -5.85 1.77
N GLY A 70 -1.64 -4.82 1.45
CA GLY A 70 -1.37 -3.47 1.95
C GLY A 70 -1.35 -3.42 3.48
N MET A 71 -0.40 -2.67 4.03
CA MET A 71 -0.27 -2.53 5.48
C MET A 71 -1.39 -1.66 6.06
N THR A 72 -1.87 -2.03 7.24
CA THR A 72 -2.82 -1.22 8.00
C THR A 72 -2.06 -0.27 8.92
N ASN A 73 -2.22 1.03 8.73
CA ASN A 73 -1.70 2.03 9.66
C ASN A 73 -2.73 2.26 10.79
N ALA A 74 -2.48 1.65 11.95
CA ALA A 74 -3.37 1.74 13.11
C ALA A 74 -3.07 2.92 14.03
N HIS A 75 -1.99 3.69 13.80
CA HIS A 75 -1.62 4.84 14.62
C HIS A 75 -0.94 5.92 13.76
N THR A 76 -1.61 7.06 13.59
CA THR A 76 -1.06 8.21 12.89
C THR A 76 -1.64 9.53 13.40
N HIS A 77 -0.84 10.59 13.34
CA HIS A 77 -1.22 11.95 13.67
C HIS A 77 -1.24 12.79 12.39
N LEU A 78 -2.26 12.64 11.57
CA LEU A 78 -2.34 13.20 10.21
C LEU A 78 -2.09 14.71 10.15
N PHE A 79 -2.57 15.48 11.14
CA PHE A 79 -2.38 16.94 11.18
C PHE A 79 -0.92 17.35 11.38
N GLN A 80 -0.09 16.45 11.93
CA GLN A 80 1.33 16.71 12.18
C GLN A 80 2.19 16.63 10.92
N THR A 81 1.62 16.27 9.78
CA THR A 81 2.36 16.15 8.51
C THR A 81 3.08 17.46 8.12
N PHE A 82 2.52 18.63 8.49
CA PHE A 82 3.17 19.92 8.26
C PHE A 82 4.39 20.20 9.16
N PHE A 83 4.55 19.42 10.22
CA PHE A 83 5.67 19.55 11.16
C PHE A 83 6.79 18.53 10.90
N ARG A 84 6.71 17.79 9.79
CA ARG A 84 7.73 16.82 9.40
C ARG A 84 9.10 17.48 9.27
N GLY A 85 10.12 16.90 9.89
CA GLY A 85 11.49 17.43 9.87
C GLY A 85 11.74 18.57 10.84
N LEU A 86 10.75 18.97 11.66
CA LEU A 86 10.97 19.97 12.70
C LEU A 86 11.54 19.34 13.97
N CYS A 87 12.70 19.80 14.41
CA CYS A 87 13.30 19.41 15.68
C CYS A 87 13.58 17.89 15.80
N ASP A 88 14.10 17.28 14.75
CA ASP A 88 14.36 15.82 14.69
C ASP A 88 15.41 15.34 15.72
N ASP A 89 16.18 16.25 16.29
CA ASP A 89 17.22 16.00 17.29
C ASP A 89 16.74 16.02 18.73
N LYS A 90 15.43 16.21 18.97
CA LYS A 90 14.86 16.38 20.31
C LYS A 90 14.30 15.07 20.88
N SER A 91 14.25 15.00 22.22
CA SER A 91 13.46 13.98 22.90
C SER A 91 11.96 14.17 22.60
N LEU A 92 11.14 13.12 22.80
CA LEU A 92 9.69 13.20 22.52
C LEU A 92 9.02 14.38 23.24
N LEU A 93 9.30 14.57 24.53
CA LEU A 93 8.66 15.64 25.31
C LEU A 93 9.15 17.02 24.85
N ASP A 94 10.45 17.19 24.64
CA ASP A 94 11.02 18.43 24.14
C ASP A 94 10.49 18.77 22.75
N TRP A 95 10.33 17.76 21.89
CA TRP A 95 9.75 17.92 20.56
C TRP A 95 8.29 18.37 20.64
N LEU A 96 7.48 17.77 21.52
CA LEU A 96 6.10 18.21 21.72
C LEU A 96 6.00 19.64 22.21
N GLU A 97 6.79 20.00 23.25
CA GLU A 97 6.75 21.32 23.89
C GLU A 97 7.26 22.45 23.00
N HIS A 98 8.34 22.20 22.25
CA HIS A 98 9.01 23.26 21.50
C HIS A 98 8.61 23.33 20.02
N CYS A 99 8.01 22.26 19.47
CA CYS A 99 7.72 22.21 18.04
C CYS A 99 6.23 21.95 17.77
N ILE A 100 5.67 20.86 18.31
CA ILE A 100 4.33 20.45 17.93
C ILE A 100 3.25 21.34 18.56
N TRP A 101 3.26 21.52 19.86
CA TRP A 101 2.22 22.33 20.53
C TRP A 101 2.23 23.80 20.10
N PRO A 102 3.39 24.48 20.01
CA PRO A 102 3.42 25.84 19.50
C PRO A 102 2.93 25.95 18.05
N GLY A 103 3.22 24.96 17.21
CA GLY A 103 2.75 24.93 15.83
C GLY A 103 1.26 24.61 15.73
N ALA A 104 0.79 23.62 16.49
CA ALA A 104 -0.58 23.11 16.41
C ALA A 104 -1.64 24.18 16.78
N VAL A 105 -1.34 25.10 17.70
CA VAL A 105 -2.27 26.18 18.07
C VAL A 105 -2.51 27.19 16.93
N HIS A 106 -1.69 27.19 15.90
CA HIS A 106 -1.83 28.03 14.71
C HIS A 106 -2.53 27.34 13.54
N LEU A 107 -2.87 26.05 13.67
CA LEU A 107 -3.62 25.33 12.64
C LEU A 107 -5.10 25.70 12.73
N ASP A 108 -5.63 26.25 11.67
CA ASP A 108 -7.07 26.36 11.48
C ASP A 108 -7.65 25.09 10.84
N ALA A 109 -8.97 25.01 10.69
CA ALA A 109 -9.64 23.85 10.10
C ALA A 109 -9.20 23.57 8.65
N HIS A 110 -8.85 24.62 7.90
CA HIS A 110 -8.41 24.48 6.51
C HIS A 110 -7.01 23.88 6.43
N THR A 111 -6.06 24.43 7.17
CA THR A 111 -4.67 23.95 7.20
C THR A 111 -4.55 22.57 7.82
N ALA A 112 -5.32 22.26 8.89
CA ALA A 112 -5.37 20.92 9.46
C ALA A 112 -5.91 19.88 8.46
N LYS A 113 -6.94 20.24 7.67
CA LYS A 113 -7.46 19.40 6.59
C LYS A 113 -6.40 19.13 5.52
N LEU A 114 -5.68 20.16 5.08
CA LEU A 114 -4.62 19.99 4.07
C LEU A 114 -3.49 19.09 4.58
N ALA A 115 -3.06 19.29 5.83
CA ALA A 115 -2.05 18.43 6.46
C ALA A 115 -2.52 16.97 6.50
N ALA A 116 -3.78 16.73 6.91
CA ALA A 116 -4.36 15.39 6.95
C ALA A 116 -4.46 14.76 5.56
N MET A 117 -4.82 15.52 4.53
CA MET A 117 -4.87 15.02 3.15
C MET A 117 -3.49 14.57 2.65
N ILE A 118 -2.43 15.33 2.94
CA ILE A 118 -1.06 14.93 2.61
C ILE A 118 -0.69 13.63 3.32
N GLY A 119 -0.98 13.53 4.62
CA GLY A 119 -0.73 12.31 5.39
C GLY A 119 -1.50 11.10 4.87
N LEU A 120 -2.75 11.28 4.41
CA LEU A 120 -3.54 10.21 3.79
C LEU A 120 -2.95 9.77 2.45
N ILE A 121 -2.50 10.69 1.60
CA ILE A 121 -1.84 10.35 0.33
C ILE A 121 -0.59 9.50 0.58
N GLU A 122 0.21 9.83 1.59
CA GLU A 122 1.38 9.06 1.99
C GLU A 122 1.02 7.64 2.46
N ASN A 123 -0.13 7.48 3.13
CA ASN A 123 -0.60 6.16 3.59
C ASN A 123 -1.20 5.31 2.47
N LEU A 124 -1.57 5.90 1.33
CA LEU A 124 -2.14 5.19 0.19
C LEU A 124 -1.09 4.80 -0.87
N ARG A 125 0.15 5.21 -0.69
CA ARG A 125 1.27 4.91 -1.59
C ARG A 125 2.11 3.78 -1.07
#